data_842322c58862abed2fd10363bcde0778
#
_entry.id   842322c58862abed2fd10363bcde0778
#
_cell.length_a   1.000
_cell.length_b   1.000
_cell.length_c   1.000
_cell.angle_alpha   90.00
_cell.angle_beta   90.00
_cell.angle_gamma   90.00
#
_symmetry.space_group_name_H-M   'P 1'
#
loop_
_entity.id
_entity.type
_entity.pdbx_description
1 polymer ?
#
loop_
_entity_poly.entity_id
_entity_poly.type
_entity_poly.pdbx_seq_one_letter_code
_entity_poly.pdbx_strand_id
1 'polypeptide(L)'
;MSIDPSSIPNFGGQPEPQAAGPEGPVVPDQDLVKQLLEQMELKFVVDDEGDLAAPWEDFRTYFMFRGEDEQQVFSVRTFYDRPHAADQRPVLLDAIDDWNRRTLWPKVYTHTHEPEEGSEDTEVSVRLIGEAQMLIGTGVSLEHFVSSTVSWVRASIEFDKWLQERLGLTPAEEKADGGDPVPPSA
;
A
#
# COMPACT_ATOMS: atom_id res chain seq x y z
N MET A 1 -32.16 -1.31 6.86
CA MET A 1 -31.35 -2.49 7.19
C MET A 1 -30.51 -2.17 8.41
N SER A 2 -30.77 -2.82 9.52
CA SER A 2 -30.00 -2.62 10.76
C SER A 2 -28.75 -3.50 10.69
N ILE A 3 -27.58 -2.91 10.87
CA ILE A 3 -26.32 -3.66 10.95
C ILE A 3 -26.32 -4.35 12.31
N ASP A 4 -26.20 -5.68 12.32
CA ASP A 4 -26.08 -6.48 13.55
C ASP A 4 -24.70 -6.23 14.18
N PRO A 5 -24.64 -5.64 15.41
CA PRO A 5 -23.37 -5.37 16.08
C PRO A 5 -22.55 -6.61 16.41
N SER A 6 -23.16 -7.80 16.39
CA SER A 6 -22.48 -9.06 16.70
C SER A 6 -21.62 -9.61 15.55
N SER A 7 -21.73 -9.02 14.36
CA SER A 7 -20.90 -9.41 13.19
C SER A 7 -19.52 -8.74 13.14
N ILE A 8 -19.21 -7.86 14.10
CA ILE A 8 -17.86 -7.28 14.22
C ILE A 8 -16.98 -8.32 14.93
N PRO A 9 -15.87 -8.78 14.30
CA PRO A 9 -14.95 -9.69 14.95
C PRO A 9 -14.45 -9.08 16.29
N ASN A 10 -14.66 -9.79 17.38
CA ASN A 10 -14.20 -9.35 18.68
C ASN A 10 -12.67 -9.47 18.74
N PHE A 11 -11.96 -8.35 18.58
CA PHE A 11 -10.51 -8.24 18.79
C PHE A 11 -10.14 -8.16 20.28
N GLY A 12 -11.01 -8.59 21.18
CA GLY A 12 -10.83 -8.57 22.62
C GLY A 12 -9.97 -9.71 23.16
N GLY A 13 -8.71 -9.82 22.73
CA GLY A 13 -7.67 -10.29 23.61
C GLY A 13 -7.30 -9.13 24.53
N GLN A 14 -7.40 -9.30 25.85
CA GLN A 14 -6.86 -8.30 26.76
C GLN A 14 -5.37 -8.14 26.45
N PRO A 15 -4.89 -6.94 26.07
CA PRO A 15 -3.46 -6.73 25.90
C PRO A 15 -2.82 -6.92 27.28
N GLU A 16 -1.79 -7.75 27.36
CA GLU A 16 -0.85 -7.71 28.48
C GLU A 16 -0.37 -6.26 28.65
N PRO A 17 -0.11 -5.76 29.86
CA PRO A 17 0.32 -4.40 30.08
C PRO A 17 1.65 -4.17 29.35
N GLN A 18 1.56 -3.67 28.13
CA GLN A 18 2.69 -3.15 27.39
C GLN A 18 3.24 -1.95 28.16
N ALA A 19 4.58 -1.88 28.26
CA ALA A 19 5.26 -0.73 28.84
C ALA A 19 4.65 0.56 28.29
N ALA A 20 4.22 1.45 29.20
CA ALA A 20 3.56 2.69 28.86
C ALA A 20 4.40 3.45 27.82
N GLY A 21 3.88 3.52 26.59
CA GLY A 21 4.42 4.42 25.59
C GLY A 21 4.32 5.88 26.06
N PRO A 22 4.93 6.83 25.36
CA PRO A 22 4.91 8.25 25.75
C PRO A 22 3.47 8.67 26.02
N GLU A 23 3.22 9.21 27.22
CA GLU A 23 1.92 9.80 27.57
C GLU A 23 1.75 11.11 26.78
N GLY A 24 0.92 11.10 25.74
CA GLY A 24 0.57 12.28 24.96
C GLY A 24 0.72 12.11 23.45
N PRO A 25 0.30 13.12 22.67
CA PRO A 25 0.47 13.12 21.23
C PRO A 25 1.96 13.14 20.85
N VAL A 26 2.32 12.37 19.84
CA VAL A 26 3.65 12.34 19.23
C VAL A 26 3.57 12.85 17.79
N VAL A 27 4.60 13.48 17.29
CA VAL A 27 4.76 13.75 15.86
C VAL A 27 5.58 12.57 15.31
N PRO A 28 4.94 11.66 14.55
CA PRO A 28 5.63 10.51 14.00
C PRO A 28 6.71 10.92 13.02
N ASP A 29 7.78 10.15 13.00
CA ASP A 29 8.89 10.33 12.06
C ASP A 29 9.18 9.06 11.26
N GLN A 30 10.16 9.14 10.38
CA GLN A 30 10.57 8.02 9.54
C GLN A 30 11.14 6.86 10.37
N ASP A 31 11.81 7.14 11.47
CA ASP A 31 12.42 6.09 12.30
C ASP A 31 11.37 5.27 13.02
N LEU A 32 10.27 5.90 13.42
CA LEU A 32 9.10 5.19 13.96
C LEU A 32 8.48 4.26 12.90
N VAL A 33 8.38 4.71 11.64
CA VAL A 33 7.86 3.87 10.55
C VAL A 33 8.81 2.70 10.25
N LYS A 34 10.13 2.92 10.24
CA LYS A 34 11.12 1.83 10.10
C LYS A 34 10.92 0.75 11.17
N GLN A 35 10.83 1.16 12.45
CA GLN A 35 10.58 0.23 13.54
C GLN A 35 9.27 -0.55 13.37
N LEU A 36 8.21 0.11 12.90
CA LEU A 36 6.94 -0.54 12.62
C LEU A 36 7.05 -1.56 11.49
N LEU A 37 7.72 -1.23 10.39
CA LEU A 37 7.94 -2.15 9.27
C LEU A 37 8.78 -3.36 9.69
N GLU A 38 9.83 -3.16 10.50
CA GLU A 38 10.63 -4.23 11.09
C GLU A 38 9.78 -5.15 11.97
N GLN A 39 8.92 -4.61 12.84
CA GLN A 39 7.99 -5.39 13.66
C GLN A 39 6.97 -6.18 12.83
N MET A 40 6.60 -5.66 11.67
CA MET A 40 5.72 -6.35 10.70
C MET A 40 6.48 -7.36 9.83
N GLU A 41 7.80 -7.52 10.03
CA GLU A 41 8.70 -8.35 9.22
C GLU A 41 8.67 -7.98 7.71
N LEU A 42 8.39 -6.72 7.41
CA LEU A 42 8.36 -6.20 6.04
C LEU A 42 9.75 -5.71 5.64
N LYS A 43 10.18 -6.11 4.44
CA LYS A 43 11.38 -5.57 3.82
C LYS A 43 11.10 -4.17 3.30
N PHE A 44 12.04 -3.27 3.48
CA PHE A 44 11.96 -1.92 2.92
C PHE A 44 13.35 -1.42 2.51
N VAL A 45 13.35 -0.41 1.68
CA VAL A 45 14.53 0.35 1.26
C VAL A 45 14.25 1.83 1.43
N VAL A 46 15.29 2.64 1.52
CA VAL A 46 15.18 4.09 1.40
C VAL A 46 15.52 4.44 -0.05
N ASP A 47 14.63 5.15 -0.73
CA ASP A 47 14.87 5.56 -2.11
C ASP A 47 15.75 6.82 -2.21
N ASP A 48 16.02 7.27 -3.43
CA ASP A 48 16.87 8.43 -3.71
C ASP A 48 16.26 9.76 -3.22
N GLU A 49 14.94 9.80 -3.00
CA GLU A 49 14.22 10.95 -2.43
C GLU A 49 14.19 10.92 -0.90
N GLY A 50 14.67 9.83 -0.30
CA GLY A 50 14.69 9.60 1.14
C GLY A 50 13.39 9.00 1.68
N ASP A 51 12.47 8.56 0.84
CA ASP A 51 11.25 7.90 1.25
C ASP A 51 11.45 6.41 1.53
N LEU A 52 10.66 5.85 2.43
CA LEU A 52 10.66 4.41 2.66
C LEU A 52 9.79 3.72 1.63
N ALA A 53 10.34 2.73 0.95
CA ALA A 53 9.64 1.92 -0.05
C ALA A 53 9.67 0.44 0.35
N ALA A 54 8.50 -0.16 0.54
CA ALA A 54 8.34 -1.59 0.76
C ALA A 54 7.86 -2.24 -0.55
N PRO A 55 8.68 -3.15 -1.15
CA PRO A 55 8.31 -3.86 -2.37
C PRO A 55 7.48 -5.12 -2.05
N TRP A 56 6.44 -5.36 -2.83
CA TRP A 56 5.73 -6.62 -3.00
C TRP A 56 5.93 -7.12 -4.43
N GLU A 57 5.41 -8.27 -4.76
CA GLU A 57 5.56 -8.86 -6.09
C GLU A 57 4.91 -8.01 -7.19
N ASP A 58 3.66 -7.56 -6.96
CA ASP A 58 2.85 -6.85 -7.95
C ASP A 58 2.66 -5.35 -7.67
N PHE A 59 3.25 -4.82 -6.59
CA PHE A 59 3.13 -3.42 -6.21
C PHE A 59 4.23 -2.96 -5.25
N ARG A 60 4.34 -1.65 -5.07
CA ARG A 60 5.23 -1.01 -4.09
C ARG A 60 4.47 0.00 -3.25
N THR A 61 4.72 -0.02 -1.95
CA THR A 61 4.12 0.94 -1.02
C THR A 61 5.20 1.87 -0.47
N TYR A 62 4.96 3.15 -0.61
CA TYR A 62 5.79 4.23 -0.09
C TYR A 62 5.18 4.80 1.17
N PHE A 63 6.06 5.11 2.14
CA PHE A 63 5.73 5.79 3.38
C PHE A 63 6.44 7.13 3.36
N MET A 64 5.68 8.20 3.19
CA MET A 64 6.19 9.51 2.85
C MET A 64 5.77 10.53 3.90
N PHE A 65 6.69 11.45 4.21
CA PHE A 65 6.43 12.62 5.04
C PHE A 65 6.54 13.85 4.15
N ARG A 66 5.52 14.67 4.13
CA ARG A 66 5.44 15.88 3.29
C ARG A 66 4.87 17.03 4.09
N GLY A 67 5.23 18.26 3.68
CA GLY A 67 4.84 19.47 4.41
C GLY A 67 5.73 19.73 5.62
N GLU A 68 5.44 20.81 6.31
CA GLU A 68 6.21 21.29 7.47
C GLU A 68 5.28 21.69 8.60
N ASP A 69 5.79 21.68 9.81
CA ASP A 69 5.10 22.12 11.02
C ASP A 69 3.71 21.49 11.20
N GLU A 70 2.71 22.27 11.51
CA GLU A 70 1.33 21.82 11.77
C GLU A 70 0.65 21.20 10.51
N GLN A 71 1.18 21.47 9.31
CA GLN A 71 0.65 20.96 8.04
C GLN A 71 1.39 19.70 7.56
N GLN A 72 2.24 19.12 8.39
CA GLN A 72 2.93 17.88 8.04
C GLN A 72 1.94 16.72 7.87
N VAL A 73 2.09 16.02 6.75
CA VAL A 73 1.26 14.88 6.34
C VAL A 73 2.10 13.62 6.28
N PHE A 74 1.63 12.57 6.89
CA PHE A 74 2.09 11.21 6.64
C PHE A 74 1.20 10.57 5.59
N SER A 75 1.82 9.96 4.56
CA SER A 75 1.14 9.36 3.41
C SER A 75 1.63 7.93 3.21
N VAL A 76 0.69 6.99 3.07
CA VAL A 76 0.96 5.64 2.57
C VAL A 76 0.41 5.57 1.15
N ARG A 77 1.31 5.45 0.17
CA ARG A 77 0.97 5.43 -1.25
C ARG A 77 1.44 4.14 -1.89
N THR A 78 0.52 3.43 -2.50
CA THR A 78 0.79 2.16 -3.18
C THR A 78 0.66 2.33 -4.68
N PHE A 79 1.71 1.99 -5.41
CA PHE A 79 1.74 1.93 -6.86
C PHE A 79 1.55 0.47 -7.27
N TYR A 80 0.43 0.18 -7.93
CA TYR A 80 0.15 -1.14 -8.47
C TYR A 80 0.83 -1.26 -9.83
N ASP A 81 1.83 -2.13 -9.92
CA ASP A 81 2.77 -2.19 -11.05
C ASP A 81 2.16 -2.80 -12.31
N ARG A 82 1.02 -3.49 -12.20
CA ARG A 82 0.33 -4.10 -13.33
C ARG A 82 -0.15 -3.04 -14.32
N PRO A 83 0.38 -3.03 -15.54
CA PRO A 83 -0.12 -2.14 -16.59
C PRO A 83 -1.44 -2.67 -17.16
N HIS A 84 -2.36 -1.78 -17.44
CA HIS A 84 -3.61 -2.06 -18.14
C HIS A 84 -3.63 -1.29 -19.45
N ALA A 85 -4.21 -1.87 -20.49
CA ALA A 85 -4.37 -1.19 -21.77
C ALA A 85 -5.26 0.06 -21.62
N ALA A 86 -4.99 1.12 -22.40
CA ALA A 86 -5.70 2.39 -22.28
C ALA A 86 -7.22 2.27 -22.48
N ASP A 87 -7.67 1.33 -23.30
CA ASP A 87 -9.09 1.03 -23.55
C ASP A 87 -9.79 0.34 -22.37
N GLN A 88 -9.05 -0.26 -21.45
CA GLN A 88 -9.58 -0.84 -20.20
C GLN A 88 -9.90 0.22 -19.13
N ARG A 89 -9.47 1.46 -19.32
CA ARG A 89 -9.67 2.54 -18.34
C ARG A 89 -11.13 2.68 -17.87
N PRO A 90 -12.18 2.60 -18.70
CA PRO A 90 -13.56 2.68 -18.21
C PRO A 90 -13.94 1.56 -17.22
N VAL A 91 -13.49 0.33 -17.47
CA VAL A 91 -13.73 -0.84 -16.59
C VAL A 91 -12.98 -0.66 -15.27
N LEU A 92 -11.77 -0.15 -15.31
CA LEU A 92 -10.99 0.17 -14.10
C LEU A 92 -11.68 1.26 -13.27
N LEU A 93 -12.18 2.33 -13.91
CA LEU A 93 -12.89 3.40 -13.22
C LEU A 93 -14.15 2.90 -12.53
N ASP A 94 -14.91 1.99 -13.15
CA ASP A 94 -16.10 1.37 -12.54
C ASP A 94 -15.71 0.51 -11.32
N ALA A 95 -14.65 -0.29 -11.45
CA ALA A 95 -14.14 -1.11 -10.35
C ALA A 95 -13.68 -0.24 -9.16
N ILE A 96 -12.84 0.76 -9.39
CA ILE A 96 -12.35 1.62 -8.30
C ILE A 96 -13.42 2.51 -7.68
N ASP A 97 -14.45 2.92 -8.44
CA ASP A 97 -15.62 3.61 -7.87
C ASP A 97 -16.37 2.69 -6.90
N ASP A 98 -16.58 1.42 -7.27
CA ASP A 98 -17.19 0.43 -6.38
C ASP A 98 -16.36 0.22 -5.10
N TRP A 99 -15.05 0.11 -5.22
CA TRP A 99 -14.14 0.03 -4.06
C TRP A 99 -14.22 1.28 -3.19
N ASN A 100 -14.04 2.46 -3.76
CA ASN A 100 -13.99 3.73 -3.04
C ASN A 100 -15.29 4.06 -2.30
N ARG A 101 -16.44 3.58 -2.79
CA ARG A 101 -17.73 3.76 -2.11
C ARG A 101 -17.92 2.85 -0.90
N ARG A 102 -17.27 1.69 -0.88
CA ARG A 102 -17.47 0.66 0.16
C ARG A 102 -16.38 0.66 1.23
N THR A 103 -15.23 1.26 0.94
CA THR A 103 -14.06 1.24 1.81
C THR A 103 -13.59 2.64 2.19
N LEU A 104 -12.95 2.74 3.34
CA LEU A 104 -12.31 3.98 3.76
C LEU A 104 -10.95 4.15 3.08
N TRP A 105 -10.18 3.07 2.95
CA TRP A 105 -8.81 3.05 2.43
C TRP A 105 -8.51 1.81 1.60
N PRO A 106 -7.50 1.90 0.72
CA PRO A 106 -6.98 3.14 0.18
C PRO A 106 -8.03 3.83 -0.69
N LYS A 107 -7.93 5.13 -0.91
CA LYS A 107 -8.57 5.78 -2.05
C LYS A 107 -7.75 5.48 -3.28
N VAL A 108 -8.39 4.96 -4.29
CA VAL A 108 -7.70 4.49 -5.51
C VAL A 108 -8.07 5.38 -6.69
N TYR A 109 -7.09 5.66 -7.55
CA TYR A 109 -7.28 6.42 -8.78
C TYR A 109 -6.39 5.87 -9.90
N THR A 110 -6.75 6.21 -11.14
CA THR A 110 -5.97 5.83 -12.32
C THR A 110 -4.88 6.85 -12.58
N HIS A 111 -3.71 6.35 -12.99
CA HIS A 111 -2.62 7.14 -13.55
C HIS A 111 -2.31 6.66 -14.95
N THR A 112 -2.34 7.57 -15.93
CA THR A 112 -1.94 7.26 -17.31
C THR A 112 -0.43 7.38 -17.41
N HIS A 113 0.22 6.31 -17.85
CA HIS A 113 1.64 6.26 -18.11
C HIS A 113 1.84 6.40 -19.62
N GLU A 114 2.49 7.48 -20.03
CA GLU A 114 2.92 7.69 -21.40
C GLU A 114 4.35 7.15 -21.55
N PRO A 115 4.65 6.43 -22.64
CA PRO A 115 6.00 5.92 -22.87
C PRO A 115 6.99 7.07 -23.00
N GLU A 116 8.12 6.95 -22.32
CA GLU A 116 9.22 7.90 -22.46
C GLU A 116 9.90 7.72 -23.81
N GLU A 117 10.41 8.81 -24.40
CA GLU A 117 11.11 8.77 -25.68
C GLU A 117 12.39 7.93 -25.56
N GLY A 118 12.43 6.79 -26.24
CA GLY A 118 13.53 5.83 -26.20
C GLY A 118 13.38 4.69 -25.19
N SER A 119 12.23 4.59 -24.48
CA SER A 119 11.92 3.43 -23.65
C SER A 119 11.52 2.21 -24.49
N GLU A 120 11.63 1.02 -23.91
CA GLU A 120 11.13 -0.23 -24.53
C GLU A 120 9.59 -0.26 -24.54
N ASP A 121 8.94 0.47 -23.63
CA ASP A 121 7.50 0.63 -23.58
C ASP A 121 7.07 1.60 -24.70
N THR A 122 6.29 1.12 -25.65
CA THR A 122 5.82 1.91 -26.80
C THR A 122 4.34 2.28 -26.72
N GLU A 123 3.62 1.72 -25.75
CA GLU A 123 2.17 1.88 -25.64
C GLU A 123 1.77 2.65 -24.37
N VAL A 124 0.76 3.50 -24.51
CA VAL A 124 0.13 4.19 -23.37
C VAL A 124 -0.56 3.14 -22.50
N SER A 125 -0.24 3.13 -21.21
CA SER A 125 -0.86 2.24 -20.24
C SER A 125 -1.54 2.99 -19.10
N VAL A 126 -2.45 2.32 -18.41
CA VAL A 126 -3.09 2.83 -17.21
C VAL A 126 -2.63 2.00 -16.02
N ARG A 127 -2.16 2.67 -14.99
CA ARG A 127 -1.78 2.07 -13.70
C ARG A 127 -2.69 2.60 -12.60
N LEU A 128 -2.74 1.89 -11.49
CA LEU A 128 -3.52 2.29 -10.33
C LEU A 128 -2.61 2.77 -9.21
N ILE A 129 -3.08 3.78 -8.49
CA ILE A 129 -2.42 4.28 -7.29
C ILE A 129 -3.46 4.28 -6.17
N GLY A 130 -3.09 3.67 -5.04
CA GLY A 130 -3.86 3.70 -3.80
C GLY A 130 -3.21 4.64 -2.80
N GLU A 131 -4.00 5.42 -2.04
CA GLU A 131 -3.47 6.41 -1.13
C GLU A 131 -4.31 6.51 0.15
N ALA A 132 -3.61 6.63 1.28
CA ALA A 132 -4.17 7.01 2.56
C ALA A 132 -3.27 8.04 3.23
N GLN A 133 -3.85 9.03 3.90
CA GLN A 133 -3.12 10.17 4.46
C GLN A 133 -3.61 10.55 5.85
N MET A 134 -2.72 11.11 6.66
CA MET A 134 -3.00 11.63 8.00
C MET A 134 -2.22 12.92 8.24
N LEU A 135 -2.89 13.96 8.74
CA LEU A 135 -2.22 15.13 9.30
C LEU A 135 -1.58 14.73 10.62
N ILE A 136 -0.29 14.98 10.75
CA ILE A 136 0.50 14.57 11.91
C ILE A 136 1.20 15.72 12.61
N GLY A 137 1.28 16.89 11.99
CA GLY A 137 2.07 18.03 12.47
C GLY A 137 1.65 18.56 13.86
N THR A 138 0.38 18.41 14.24
CA THR A 138 -0.11 18.75 15.59
C THR A 138 0.05 17.60 16.60
N GLY A 139 0.62 16.48 16.18
CA GLY A 139 0.72 15.27 16.97
C GLY A 139 -0.51 14.38 16.92
N VAL A 140 -0.28 13.07 17.00
CA VAL A 140 -1.30 12.01 17.04
C VAL A 140 -0.98 11.03 18.15
N SER A 141 -1.95 10.27 18.65
CA SER A 141 -1.62 9.20 19.58
C SER A 141 -0.81 8.10 18.86
N LEU A 142 0.20 7.57 19.51
CA LEU A 142 1.04 6.50 18.95
C LEU A 142 0.20 5.29 18.52
N GLU A 143 -0.76 4.90 19.35
CA GLU A 143 -1.67 3.78 19.05
C GLU A 143 -2.48 4.05 17.77
N HIS A 144 -3.03 5.26 17.61
CA HIS A 144 -3.78 5.63 16.41
C HIS A 144 -2.89 5.61 15.16
N PHE A 145 -1.68 6.14 15.26
CA PHE A 145 -0.72 6.14 14.15
C PHE A 145 -0.37 4.72 13.71
N VAL A 146 0.03 3.86 14.65
CA VAL A 146 0.41 2.47 14.38
C VAL A 146 -0.77 1.69 13.81
N SER A 147 -1.95 1.74 14.44
CA SER A 147 -3.12 0.99 13.99
C SER A 147 -3.61 1.44 12.61
N SER A 148 -3.57 2.73 12.31
CA SER A 148 -3.91 3.28 11.00
C SER A 148 -2.93 2.82 9.93
N THR A 149 -1.62 2.93 10.19
CA THR A 149 -0.57 2.52 9.24
C THR A 149 -0.67 1.03 8.90
N VAL A 150 -0.82 0.16 9.90
CA VAL A 150 -1.02 -1.28 9.70
C VAL A 150 -2.29 -1.56 8.88
N SER A 151 -3.38 -0.85 9.19
CA SER A 151 -4.66 -1.02 8.48
C SER A 151 -4.55 -0.58 7.02
N TRP A 152 -3.81 0.49 6.74
CA TRP A 152 -3.61 1.00 5.37
C TRP A 152 -2.78 0.04 4.53
N VAL A 153 -1.70 -0.51 5.09
CA VAL A 153 -0.89 -1.54 4.41
C VAL A 153 -1.74 -2.77 4.08
N ARG A 154 -2.52 -3.27 5.05
CA ARG A 154 -3.42 -4.40 4.82
C ARG A 154 -4.47 -4.10 3.76
N ALA A 155 -5.08 -2.92 3.80
CA ALA A 155 -6.08 -2.50 2.83
C ALA A 155 -5.50 -2.38 1.40
N SER A 156 -4.23 -1.98 1.27
CA SER A 156 -3.55 -1.98 -0.04
C SER A 156 -3.37 -3.38 -0.61
N ILE A 157 -3.01 -4.36 0.24
CA ILE A 157 -2.91 -5.78 -0.15
C ILE A 157 -4.29 -6.34 -0.53
N GLU A 158 -5.31 -6.04 0.27
CA GLU A 158 -6.68 -6.51 0.02
C GLU A 158 -7.28 -5.91 -1.26
N PHE A 159 -6.96 -4.64 -1.56
CA PHE A 159 -7.39 -4.04 -2.82
C PHE A 159 -6.82 -4.77 -4.03
N ASP A 160 -5.53 -5.11 -4.02
CA ASP A 160 -4.90 -5.84 -5.14
C ASP A 160 -5.58 -7.18 -5.39
N LYS A 161 -5.79 -7.97 -4.33
CA LYS A 161 -6.51 -9.26 -4.41
C LYS A 161 -7.93 -9.09 -4.93
N TRP A 162 -8.66 -8.12 -4.36
CA TRP A 162 -10.04 -7.84 -4.77
C TRP A 162 -10.11 -7.42 -6.24
N LEU A 163 -9.16 -6.59 -6.71
CA LEU A 163 -9.11 -6.16 -8.10
C LEU A 163 -8.85 -7.33 -9.05
N GLN A 164 -7.91 -8.21 -8.70
CA GLN A 164 -7.62 -9.41 -9.48
C GLN A 164 -8.86 -10.29 -9.63
N GLU A 165 -9.56 -10.55 -8.53
CA GLU A 165 -10.83 -11.32 -8.55
C GLU A 165 -11.91 -10.60 -9.35
N ARG A 166 -12.08 -9.30 -9.14
CA ARG A 166 -13.12 -8.47 -9.78
C ARG A 166 -12.98 -8.42 -11.30
N LEU A 167 -11.75 -8.38 -11.79
CA LEU A 167 -11.42 -8.30 -13.22
C LEU A 167 -11.11 -9.67 -13.85
N GLY A 168 -11.13 -10.75 -13.08
CA GLY A 168 -10.76 -12.09 -13.55
C GLY A 168 -9.32 -12.17 -14.02
N LEU A 169 -8.40 -11.41 -13.39
CA LEU A 169 -7.00 -11.42 -13.72
C LEU A 169 -6.35 -12.67 -13.13
N THR A 170 -5.53 -13.35 -13.93
CA THR A 170 -4.70 -14.43 -13.41
C THR A 170 -3.57 -13.80 -12.57
N PRO A 171 -3.21 -14.37 -11.40
CA PRO A 171 -1.99 -13.97 -10.68
C PRO A 171 -0.81 -14.01 -11.65
N ALA A 172 0.16 -13.08 -11.49
CA ALA A 172 1.38 -13.15 -12.28
C ALA A 172 2.00 -14.55 -12.11
N GLU A 173 2.20 -15.28 -13.22
CA GLU A 173 2.88 -16.57 -13.13
C GLU A 173 4.23 -16.33 -12.49
N GLU A 174 4.53 -17.08 -11.41
CA GLU A 174 5.84 -17.14 -10.80
C GLU A 174 6.84 -17.29 -11.95
N LYS A 175 7.66 -16.28 -12.21
CA LYS A 175 8.75 -16.39 -13.18
C LYS A 175 9.61 -17.53 -12.66
N ALA A 176 9.47 -18.70 -13.29
CA ALA A 176 10.30 -19.85 -13.02
C ALA A 176 11.75 -19.37 -13.14
N ASP A 177 12.46 -19.40 -12.01
CA ASP A 177 13.90 -19.18 -11.95
C ASP A 177 14.53 -20.16 -12.94
N GLY A 178 14.94 -19.62 -14.10
CA GLY A 178 15.55 -20.38 -15.17
C GLY A 178 16.93 -20.85 -14.74
N GLY A 179 16.97 -21.90 -13.91
CA GLY A 179 18.17 -22.66 -13.65
C GLY A 179 18.69 -23.22 -14.97
N ASP A 180 19.79 -22.67 -15.48
CA ASP A 180 20.54 -23.20 -16.60
C ASP A 180 20.83 -24.69 -16.37
N PRO A 181 20.52 -25.57 -17.34
CA PRO A 181 20.90 -26.99 -17.25
C PRO A 181 22.43 -27.12 -17.34
N VAL A 182 23.01 -27.55 -16.23
CA VAL A 182 24.44 -27.97 -16.21
C VAL A 182 24.64 -29.06 -17.23
N PRO A 183 25.53 -28.91 -18.24
CA PRO A 183 25.81 -29.98 -19.19
C PRO A 183 26.53 -31.14 -18.48
N PRO A 184 26.24 -32.41 -18.85
CA PRO A 184 26.90 -33.54 -18.26
C PRO A 184 28.38 -33.58 -18.68
N SER A 185 29.25 -33.70 -17.68
CA SER A 185 30.68 -33.89 -17.85
C SER A 185 30.95 -35.24 -18.50
N ALA A 186 31.73 -35.24 -19.58
CA ALA A 186 32.31 -36.40 -20.21
C ALA A 186 33.54 -36.92 -19.47
#